data_00e1c0480ec952585998fe55272ed734
#
_entry.id   00e1c0480ec952585998fe55272ed734
#
_cell.length_a   1.000
_cell.length_b   1.000
_cell.length_c   1.000
_cell.angle_alpha   90.00
_cell.angle_beta   90.00
_cell.angle_gamma   90.00
#
_symmetry.space_group_name_H-M   'P 1'
#
loop_
_entity.id
_entity.type
_entity.pdbx_description
1 polymer ?
#
loop_
_entity_poly.entity_id
_entity_poly.type
_entity_poly.pdbx_seq_one_letter_code
_entity_poly.pdbx_strand_id
1 'polypeptide(L)'
;MWHRIALKALPAAGLAASLSACNMVVTTEPTLLAEDQGTPALRSGLWVSADKGCKFNSKKPATAWPECARWIVIKNNAMTGVTEKGEKFNLPFVLASGDPRVMQVRLEDEEKKAENGKPAALYLYLGLRPTRTDKQGRITGYTGWMVQCGPPPPKDAKKPDGSSRYGTLEPSPGLIMDDALSGCAPENKAALIRAAALSESFKEAGADGEESRWVRDGEK
;
A
#
# COMPACT_ATOMS: atom_id res chain seq x y z
N MET A 1 -11.48 35.00 -35.87
CA MET A 1 -10.33 34.09 -35.80
C MET A 1 -10.46 33.22 -34.54
N TRP A 2 -10.91 32.00 -34.72
CA TRP A 2 -11.14 31.06 -33.61
C TRP A 2 -9.96 30.10 -33.58
N HIS A 3 -9.14 30.17 -32.53
CA HIS A 3 -8.09 29.17 -32.29
C HIS A 3 -8.71 27.98 -31.56
N ARG A 4 -8.78 26.86 -32.25
CA ARG A 4 -9.11 25.54 -31.68
C ARG A 4 -7.91 25.06 -30.85
N ILE A 5 -8.08 25.03 -29.53
CA ILE A 5 -7.14 24.35 -28.63
C ILE A 5 -7.47 22.85 -28.72
N ALA A 6 -6.60 22.10 -29.38
CA ALA A 6 -6.66 20.64 -29.38
C ALA A 6 -6.18 20.12 -28.01
N LEU A 7 -7.11 19.64 -27.19
CA LEU A 7 -6.77 18.82 -26.01
C LEU A 7 -6.18 17.51 -26.54
N LYS A 8 -4.88 17.35 -26.40
CA LYS A 8 -4.21 16.07 -26.59
C LYS A 8 -4.57 15.17 -25.39
N ALA A 9 -5.33 14.11 -25.65
CA ALA A 9 -5.56 13.02 -24.71
C ALA A 9 -4.20 12.42 -24.33
N LEU A 10 -3.83 12.54 -23.04
CA LEU A 10 -2.71 11.80 -22.47
C LEU A 10 -3.17 10.35 -22.25
N PRO A 11 -2.44 9.37 -22.79
CA PRO A 11 -2.81 7.97 -22.63
C PRO A 11 -2.63 7.53 -21.17
N ALA A 12 -3.57 6.69 -20.70
CA ALA A 12 -3.61 6.08 -19.38
C ALA A 12 -2.44 5.10 -19.06
N ALA A 13 -1.42 5.06 -19.92
CA ALA A 13 -0.20 4.25 -19.74
C ALA A 13 0.73 4.73 -18.58
N GLY A 14 0.36 5.82 -17.89
CA GLY A 14 1.23 6.45 -16.89
C GLY A 14 1.32 5.72 -15.53
N LEU A 15 0.36 4.87 -15.16
CA LEU A 15 0.39 4.23 -13.82
C LEU A 15 1.33 3.02 -13.73
N ALA A 16 1.49 2.27 -14.81
CA ALA A 16 2.38 1.10 -14.81
C ALA A 16 3.88 1.48 -14.80
N ALA A 17 4.22 2.66 -15.36
CA ALA A 17 5.61 3.11 -15.42
C ALA A 17 6.11 3.69 -14.08
N SER A 18 5.23 4.12 -13.18
CA SER A 18 5.62 4.68 -11.88
C SER A 18 5.87 3.63 -10.80
N LEU A 19 5.39 2.40 -10.98
CA LEU A 19 5.69 1.28 -10.06
C LEU A 19 7.12 0.73 -10.24
N SER A 20 7.74 0.93 -11.40
CA SER A 20 9.08 0.44 -11.70
C SER A 20 10.22 1.16 -10.96
N ALA A 21 9.93 2.22 -10.22
CA ALA A 21 10.93 2.98 -9.45
C ALA A 21 10.90 2.65 -7.95
N CYS A 22 10.03 1.74 -7.51
CA CYS A 22 9.77 1.53 -6.10
C CYS A 22 10.58 0.34 -5.60
N ASN A 23 11.42 0.59 -4.63
CA ASN A 23 12.16 -0.40 -3.83
C ASN A 23 11.19 -1.20 -2.93
N MET A 24 10.10 -1.76 -3.50
CA MET A 24 9.03 -2.42 -2.74
C MET A 24 9.00 -3.92 -2.96
N VAL A 25 8.58 -4.65 -1.93
CA VAL A 25 8.24 -6.07 -2.08
C VAL A 25 6.93 -6.16 -2.85
N VAL A 26 6.97 -6.82 -4.01
CA VAL A 26 5.83 -7.04 -4.90
C VAL A 26 5.91 -8.46 -5.45
N THR A 27 4.78 -9.16 -5.51
CA THR A 27 4.72 -10.52 -6.08
C THR A 27 3.50 -10.68 -6.98
N THR A 28 3.56 -11.64 -7.91
CA THR A 28 2.41 -12.06 -8.73
C THR A 28 1.60 -13.18 -8.06
N GLU A 29 2.20 -13.87 -7.08
CA GLU A 29 1.54 -14.88 -6.28
C GLU A 29 1.47 -14.45 -4.81
N PRO A 30 0.42 -14.85 -4.06
CA PRO A 30 0.29 -14.45 -2.67
C PRO A 30 1.32 -15.18 -1.79
N THR A 31 2.03 -14.44 -0.93
CA THR A 31 2.88 -15.01 0.12
C THR A 31 2.10 -15.35 1.38
N LEU A 32 1.01 -14.62 1.63
CA LEU A 32 0.08 -14.88 2.74
C LEU A 32 -1.22 -15.46 2.19
N LEU A 33 -1.66 -16.55 2.76
CA LEU A 33 -2.90 -17.22 2.40
C LEU A 33 -4.04 -16.83 3.37
N ALA A 34 -5.27 -17.23 3.08
CA ALA A 34 -6.42 -16.89 3.92
C ALA A 34 -6.29 -17.38 5.36
N GLU A 35 -5.66 -18.54 5.57
CA GLU A 35 -5.35 -19.12 6.89
C GLU A 35 -4.32 -18.34 7.69
N ASP A 36 -3.54 -17.46 7.04
CA ASP A 36 -2.61 -16.56 7.72
C ASP A 36 -3.30 -15.34 8.35
N GLN A 37 -4.61 -15.17 8.12
CA GLN A 37 -5.38 -14.09 8.73
C GLN A 37 -5.26 -14.16 10.26
N GLY A 38 -4.58 -13.14 10.80
CA GLY A 38 -4.25 -13.07 12.22
C GLY A 38 -5.25 -12.28 13.07
N THR A 39 -5.12 -12.45 14.38
CA THR A 39 -5.84 -11.66 15.38
C THR A 39 -4.86 -10.76 16.14
N PRO A 40 -5.32 -9.58 16.65
CA PRO A 40 -6.61 -8.95 16.42
C PRO A 40 -6.79 -8.44 14.97
N ALA A 41 -8.02 -8.44 14.48
CA ALA A 41 -8.37 -7.89 13.18
C ALA A 41 -8.54 -6.36 13.25
N LEU A 42 -8.50 -5.70 12.10
CA LEU A 42 -8.93 -4.31 11.96
C LEU A 42 -10.45 -4.22 12.22
N ARG A 43 -10.88 -3.20 12.99
CA ARG A 43 -12.29 -2.94 13.20
C ARG A 43 -12.96 -2.53 11.89
N SER A 44 -14.05 -3.17 11.51
CA SER A 44 -14.86 -2.78 10.35
C SER A 44 -15.43 -1.38 10.53
N GLY A 45 -15.57 -0.62 9.43
CA GLY A 45 -16.11 0.73 9.43
C GLY A 45 -15.24 1.73 8.68
N LEU A 46 -15.54 3.01 8.91
CA LEU A 46 -14.86 4.14 8.28
C LEU A 46 -13.56 4.46 9.01
N TRP A 47 -12.48 4.55 8.25
CA TRP A 47 -11.13 4.89 8.69
C TRP A 47 -10.65 6.18 8.05
N VAL A 48 -9.77 6.90 8.70
CA VAL A 48 -9.15 8.11 8.20
C VAL A 48 -7.65 8.12 8.45
N SER A 49 -6.89 8.54 7.46
CA SER A 49 -5.52 9.02 7.58
C SER A 49 -5.53 10.51 7.29
N ALA A 50 -5.13 11.32 8.25
CA ALA A 50 -5.22 12.76 8.13
C ALA A 50 -3.85 13.40 8.31
N ASP A 51 -3.47 14.27 7.40
CA ASP A 51 -2.23 15.02 7.46
C ASP A 51 -2.13 15.84 8.75
N LYS A 52 -0.94 16.09 9.23
CA LYS A 52 -0.71 16.89 10.44
C LYS A 52 -1.37 18.26 10.33
N GLY A 53 -2.25 18.57 11.28
CA GLY A 53 -3.00 19.82 11.28
C GLY A 53 -4.27 19.84 10.44
N CYS A 54 -4.60 18.74 9.73
CA CYS A 54 -5.85 18.61 9.01
C CYS A 54 -7.06 18.66 9.94
N LYS A 55 -7.99 19.57 9.66
CA LYS A 55 -9.24 19.74 10.44
C LYS A 55 -10.41 19.25 9.62
N PHE A 56 -11.09 18.24 10.10
CA PHE A 56 -12.32 17.72 9.49
C PHE A 56 -13.38 17.38 10.55
N ASN A 57 -14.64 17.38 10.14
CA ASN A 57 -15.74 17.00 11.02
C ASN A 57 -16.12 15.54 10.79
N SER A 58 -15.76 14.67 11.73
CA SER A 58 -16.04 13.24 11.67
C SER A 58 -17.53 12.87 11.64
N LYS A 59 -18.43 13.80 11.95
CA LYS A 59 -19.90 13.59 11.89
C LYS A 59 -20.45 13.82 10.47
N LYS A 60 -19.71 14.51 9.60
CA LYS A 60 -20.10 14.70 8.19
C LYS A 60 -19.81 13.43 7.37
N PRO A 61 -20.48 13.25 6.22
CA PRO A 61 -20.10 12.21 5.25
C PRO A 61 -18.62 12.34 4.87
N ALA A 62 -17.93 11.21 4.70
CA ALA A 62 -16.49 11.21 4.38
C ALA A 62 -16.19 11.92 3.04
N THR A 63 -17.13 11.85 2.08
CA THR A 63 -17.04 12.56 0.80
C THR A 63 -17.08 14.10 0.93
N ALA A 64 -17.45 14.62 2.09
CA ALA A 64 -17.43 16.06 2.39
C ALA A 64 -16.19 16.48 3.21
N TRP A 65 -15.25 15.57 3.44
CA TRP A 65 -14.01 15.88 4.13
C TRP A 65 -13.01 16.54 3.18
N PRO A 66 -12.10 17.36 3.70
CA PRO A 66 -11.04 17.95 2.88
C PRO A 66 -10.05 16.87 2.41
N GLU A 67 -9.34 17.12 1.33
CA GLU A 67 -8.35 16.20 0.73
C GLU A 67 -7.27 15.74 1.72
N CYS A 68 -6.91 16.59 2.69
CA CYS A 68 -5.99 16.24 3.76
C CYS A 68 -6.51 15.14 4.71
N ALA A 69 -7.78 14.77 4.64
CA ALA A 69 -8.42 13.71 5.42
C ALA A 69 -8.80 12.54 4.49
N ARG A 70 -7.81 11.77 4.08
CA ARG A 70 -8.01 10.59 3.22
C ARG A 70 -8.75 9.50 3.99
N TRP A 71 -9.72 8.89 3.37
CA TRP A 71 -10.57 7.92 4.02
C TRP A 71 -10.72 6.62 3.22
N ILE A 72 -10.93 5.54 3.96
CA ILE A 72 -11.28 4.22 3.43
C ILE A 72 -12.36 3.59 4.31
N VAL A 73 -13.08 2.64 3.75
CA VAL A 73 -13.97 1.75 4.51
C VAL A 73 -13.35 0.36 4.56
N ILE A 74 -13.23 -0.20 5.76
CA ILE A 74 -12.77 -1.58 5.97
C ILE A 74 -13.95 -2.46 6.31
N LYS A 75 -14.17 -3.51 5.52
CA LYS A 75 -15.21 -4.51 5.74
C LYS A 75 -14.81 -5.86 5.12
N ASN A 76 -15.01 -6.94 5.84
CA ASN A 76 -14.76 -8.31 5.36
C ASN A 76 -13.35 -8.49 4.75
N ASN A 77 -12.33 -7.98 5.43
CA ASN A 77 -10.94 -8.00 4.98
C ASN A 77 -10.74 -7.38 3.57
N ALA A 78 -11.49 -6.33 3.29
CA ALA A 78 -11.31 -5.51 2.10
C ALA A 78 -11.30 -4.03 2.47
N MET A 79 -10.50 -3.25 1.77
CA MET A 79 -10.49 -1.79 1.81
C MET A 79 -11.22 -1.27 0.59
N THR A 80 -12.21 -0.41 0.81
CA THR A 80 -12.93 0.28 -0.27
C THR A 80 -12.83 1.77 -0.09
N GLY A 81 -12.86 2.50 -1.20
CA GLY A 81 -12.77 3.96 -1.18
C GLY A 81 -12.94 4.52 -2.57
N VAL A 82 -12.55 5.79 -2.70
CA VAL A 82 -12.60 6.53 -3.96
C VAL A 82 -11.22 7.16 -4.19
N THR A 83 -10.69 7.00 -5.39
CA THR A 83 -9.42 7.65 -5.80
C THR A 83 -9.62 9.16 -5.97
N GLU A 84 -8.55 9.91 -6.11
CA GLU A 84 -8.59 11.36 -6.43
C GLU A 84 -9.36 11.65 -7.74
N LYS A 85 -9.40 10.68 -8.66
CA LYS A 85 -10.17 10.77 -9.92
C LYS A 85 -11.64 10.42 -9.77
N GLY A 86 -12.11 10.06 -8.55
CA GLY A 86 -13.49 9.65 -8.29
C GLY A 86 -13.78 8.18 -8.61
N GLU A 87 -12.78 7.38 -8.96
CA GLU A 87 -12.92 5.96 -9.26
C GLU A 87 -13.02 5.14 -7.96
N LYS A 88 -13.97 4.23 -7.89
CA LYS A 88 -14.12 3.34 -6.75
C LYS A 88 -13.09 2.21 -6.84
N PHE A 89 -12.50 1.87 -5.70
CA PHE A 89 -11.63 0.70 -5.58
C PHE A 89 -12.15 -0.26 -4.50
N ASN A 90 -11.78 -1.54 -4.65
CA ASN A 90 -11.99 -2.59 -3.67
C ASN A 90 -10.74 -3.45 -3.61
N LEU A 91 -10.01 -3.38 -2.51
CA LEU A 91 -8.72 -4.04 -2.31
C LEU A 91 -8.84 -5.10 -1.22
N PRO A 92 -9.01 -6.37 -1.58
CA PRO A 92 -8.95 -7.47 -0.62
C PRO A 92 -7.57 -7.54 0.03
N PHE A 93 -7.54 -7.90 1.32
CA PHE A 93 -6.28 -8.05 2.03
C PHE A 93 -6.28 -9.24 3.00
N VAL A 94 -5.08 -9.72 3.32
CA VAL A 94 -4.79 -10.63 4.43
C VAL A 94 -3.92 -9.88 5.42
N LEU A 95 -4.30 -9.85 6.69
CA LEU A 95 -3.51 -9.24 7.78
C LEU A 95 -2.92 -10.34 8.65
N ALA A 96 -1.67 -10.71 8.44
CA ALA A 96 -0.98 -11.71 9.23
C ALA A 96 -0.58 -11.19 10.62
N SER A 97 -0.53 -12.12 11.59
CA SER A 97 0.08 -11.86 12.90
C SER A 97 1.59 -11.75 12.76
N GLY A 98 2.20 -10.96 13.64
CA GLY A 98 3.65 -10.73 13.68
C GLY A 98 3.98 -9.45 14.43
N ASP A 99 5.25 -9.14 14.56
CA ASP A 99 5.76 -7.88 15.09
C ASP A 99 6.90 -7.38 14.17
N PRO A 100 6.60 -6.43 13.26
CA PRO A 100 5.29 -5.86 12.97
C PRO A 100 4.33 -6.88 12.35
N ARG A 101 3.04 -6.54 12.29
CA ARG A 101 2.08 -7.24 11.45
C ARG A 101 2.35 -6.97 9.98
N VAL A 102 1.96 -7.89 9.10
CA VAL A 102 2.07 -7.68 7.67
C VAL A 102 0.69 -7.79 7.03
N MET A 103 0.32 -6.76 6.28
CA MET A 103 -0.86 -6.74 5.43
C MET A 103 -0.44 -6.99 3.99
N GLN A 104 -0.97 -8.04 3.39
CA GLN A 104 -0.89 -8.30 1.96
C GLN A 104 -2.14 -7.77 1.29
N VAL A 105 -1.99 -6.85 0.35
CA VAL A 105 -3.09 -6.25 -0.42
C VAL A 105 -3.03 -6.77 -1.84
N ARG A 106 -4.16 -7.25 -2.36
CA ARG A 106 -4.29 -7.69 -3.74
C ARG A 106 -4.73 -6.50 -4.60
N LEU A 107 -3.97 -6.23 -5.65
CA LEU A 107 -4.31 -5.34 -6.74
C LEU A 107 -4.67 -6.17 -7.98
N GLU A 108 -5.65 -5.75 -8.73
CA GLU A 108 -6.00 -6.36 -10.02
C GLU A 108 -5.57 -5.40 -11.14
N ASP A 109 -4.82 -5.92 -12.09
CA ASP A 109 -4.45 -5.21 -13.31
C ASP A 109 -5.42 -5.64 -14.41
N GLU A 110 -6.47 -4.86 -14.63
CA GLU A 110 -7.51 -5.18 -15.63
C GLU A 110 -6.98 -5.16 -17.07
N GLU A 111 -5.88 -4.43 -17.31
CA GLU A 111 -5.27 -4.34 -18.64
C GLU A 111 -4.41 -5.57 -18.95
N LYS A 112 -3.85 -6.21 -17.94
CA LYS A 112 -3.06 -7.43 -18.06
C LYS A 112 -3.90 -8.64 -17.71
N LYS A 113 -3.98 -9.58 -18.64
CA LYS A 113 -4.60 -10.88 -18.39
C LYS A 113 -3.53 -11.92 -18.09
N ALA A 114 -3.73 -12.67 -17.01
CA ALA A 114 -2.96 -13.87 -16.76
C ALA A 114 -3.29 -14.94 -17.84
N GLU A 115 -2.47 -15.99 -17.97
CA GLU A 115 -2.66 -17.08 -18.94
C GLU A 115 -4.05 -17.73 -18.90
N ASN A 116 -4.71 -17.68 -17.73
CA ASN A 116 -6.07 -18.20 -17.54
C ASN A 116 -7.20 -17.22 -17.93
N GLY A 117 -6.86 -16.08 -18.55
CA GLY A 117 -7.81 -15.05 -19.00
C GLY A 117 -8.38 -14.15 -17.90
N LYS A 118 -7.99 -14.35 -16.63
CA LYS A 118 -8.34 -13.46 -15.50
C LYS A 118 -7.42 -12.25 -15.46
N PRO A 119 -7.84 -11.13 -14.83
CA PRO A 119 -6.94 -10.02 -14.56
C PRO A 119 -5.67 -10.49 -13.83
N ALA A 120 -4.52 -9.99 -14.24
CA ALA A 120 -3.28 -10.28 -13.54
C ALA A 120 -3.36 -9.67 -12.13
N ALA A 121 -2.97 -10.44 -11.12
CA ALA A 121 -2.92 -9.95 -9.75
C ALA A 121 -1.50 -9.54 -9.39
N LEU A 122 -1.39 -8.43 -8.66
CA LEU A 122 -0.18 -8.01 -7.97
C LEU A 122 -0.47 -7.95 -6.47
N TYR A 123 0.48 -8.38 -5.67
CA TYR A 123 0.38 -8.33 -4.22
C TYR A 123 1.40 -7.34 -3.68
N LEU A 124 0.92 -6.34 -2.95
CA LEU A 124 1.72 -5.38 -2.20
C LEU A 124 1.71 -5.72 -0.71
N TYR A 125 2.77 -5.34 -0.03
CA TYR A 125 2.95 -5.65 1.38
C TYR A 125 3.18 -4.39 2.20
N LEU A 126 2.42 -4.26 3.28
CA LEU A 126 2.56 -3.18 4.26
C LEU A 126 2.94 -3.78 5.61
N GLY A 127 3.97 -3.22 6.22
CA GLY A 127 4.20 -3.38 7.65
C GLY A 127 3.18 -2.53 8.42
N LEU A 128 2.68 -3.06 9.54
CA LEU A 128 1.61 -2.42 10.30
C LEU A 128 1.86 -2.59 11.80
N ARG A 129 1.83 -1.48 12.53
CA ARG A 129 1.95 -1.45 13.98
C ARG A 129 0.68 -0.86 14.59
N PRO A 130 -0.10 -1.66 15.34
CA PRO A 130 -1.27 -1.15 16.04
C PRO A 130 -0.89 -0.07 17.05
N THR A 131 -1.65 1.02 17.07
CA THR A 131 -1.51 2.12 18.03
C THR A 131 -2.66 2.15 19.03
N ARG A 132 -3.84 1.61 18.64
CA ARG A 132 -5.05 1.59 19.46
C ARG A 132 -5.85 0.32 19.21
N THR A 133 -6.53 -0.14 20.27
CA THR A 133 -7.50 -1.24 20.21
C THR A 133 -8.78 -0.85 20.94
N ASP A 134 -9.90 -1.46 20.57
CA ASP A 134 -11.17 -1.32 21.29
C ASP A 134 -11.28 -2.36 22.43
N LYS A 135 -12.40 -2.32 23.17
CA LYS A 135 -12.67 -3.24 24.30
C LYS A 135 -12.74 -4.71 23.89
N GLN A 136 -12.99 -5.01 22.61
CA GLN A 136 -13.00 -6.34 22.02
C GLN A 136 -11.60 -6.75 21.48
N GLY A 137 -10.59 -5.91 21.70
CA GLY A 137 -9.25 -6.13 21.22
C GLY A 137 -9.03 -5.88 19.74
N ARG A 138 -10.06 -5.40 18.98
CA ARG A 138 -9.91 -5.09 17.55
C ARG A 138 -9.06 -3.84 17.37
N ILE A 139 -8.21 -3.81 16.34
CA ILE A 139 -7.38 -2.65 16.02
C ILE A 139 -8.27 -1.49 15.58
N THR A 140 -8.10 -0.33 16.19
CA THR A 140 -8.82 0.93 15.89
C THR A 140 -7.88 2.08 15.54
N GLY A 141 -6.58 1.84 15.57
CA GLY A 141 -5.54 2.75 15.09
C GLY A 141 -4.28 1.98 14.74
N TYR A 142 -3.59 2.41 13.70
CA TYR A 142 -2.30 1.85 13.31
C TYR A 142 -1.44 2.88 12.57
N THR A 143 -0.13 2.71 12.64
CA THR A 143 0.83 3.26 11.69
C THR A 143 1.20 2.17 10.71
N GLY A 144 1.37 2.52 9.42
CA GLY A 144 1.71 1.58 8.37
C GLY A 144 2.82 2.13 7.49
N TRP A 145 3.55 1.23 6.81
CA TRP A 145 4.62 1.56 5.86
C TRP A 145 4.71 0.48 4.78
N MET A 146 5.22 0.85 3.62
CA MET A 146 5.48 -0.13 2.55
C MET A 146 6.65 -1.02 2.93
N VAL A 147 6.53 -2.33 2.67
CA VAL A 147 7.66 -3.25 2.84
C VAL A 147 8.61 -3.07 1.67
N GLN A 148 9.85 -2.71 1.98
CA GLN A 148 10.89 -2.43 0.99
C GLN A 148 11.82 -3.62 0.80
N CYS A 149 12.43 -3.69 -0.36
CA CYS A 149 13.41 -4.74 -0.70
C CYS A 149 14.68 -4.64 0.14
N GLY A 150 15.01 -3.46 0.60
CA GLY A 150 16.20 -3.17 1.40
C GLY A 150 16.33 -1.67 1.64
N PRO A 151 17.42 -1.23 2.26
CA PRO A 151 17.65 0.17 2.51
C PRO A 151 17.65 0.96 1.20
N PRO A 152 17.12 2.21 1.22
CA PRO A 152 17.16 3.07 0.06
C PRO A 152 18.64 3.34 -0.33
N PRO A 153 18.92 3.47 -1.63
CA PRO A 153 20.27 3.81 -2.06
C PRO A 153 20.66 5.20 -1.58
N PRO A 154 21.96 5.51 -1.44
CA PRO A 154 22.44 6.86 -1.21
C PRO A 154 21.88 7.82 -2.26
N LYS A 155 21.60 9.09 -1.87
CA LYS A 155 20.97 10.10 -2.74
C LYS A 155 21.74 10.39 -4.03
N ASP A 156 23.05 10.16 -4.01
CA ASP A 156 23.98 10.35 -5.12
C ASP A 156 24.24 9.07 -5.91
N ALA A 157 23.63 7.94 -5.53
CA ALA A 157 23.79 6.68 -6.23
C ALA A 157 23.32 6.80 -7.68
N LYS A 158 24.18 6.33 -8.60
CA LYS A 158 23.90 6.33 -10.04
C LYS A 158 23.88 4.90 -10.57
N LYS A 159 23.09 4.69 -11.61
CA LYS A 159 23.21 3.50 -12.45
C LYS A 159 24.44 3.63 -13.38
N PRO A 160 24.89 2.53 -14.02
CA PRO A 160 25.98 2.58 -14.99
C PRO A 160 25.75 3.57 -16.14
N ASP A 161 24.48 3.84 -16.50
CA ASP A 161 24.09 4.81 -17.53
C ASP A 161 24.07 6.27 -17.03
N GLY A 162 24.46 6.51 -15.78
CA GLY A 162 24.48 7.83 -15.15
C GLY A 162 23.14 8.33 -14.62
N SER A 163 22.04 7.61 -14.85
CA SER A 163 20.73 7.96 -14.29
C SER A 163 20.67 7.74 -12.78
N SER A 164 19.71 8.37 -12.10
CA SER A 164 19.51 8.17 -10.66
C SER A 164 19.03 6.75 -10.36
N ARG A 165 19.53 6.16 -9.28
CA ARG A 165 19.12 4.84 -8.82
C ARG A 165 18.04 4.96 -7.75
N TYR A 166 16.95 4.24 -7.92
CA TYR A 166 15.81 4.25 -6.99
C TYR A 166 15.64 2.93 -6.22
N GLY A 167 16.18 1.81 -6.73
CA GLY A 167 16.11 0.52 -6.08
C GLY A 167 17.26 0.28 -5.10
N THR A 168 17.08 -0.61 -4.13
CA THR A 168 18.15 -1.03 -3.21
C THR A 168 19.35 -1.61 -3.96
N LEU A 169 20.53 -1.48 -3.38
CA LEU A 169 21.76 -2.13 -3.88
C LEU A 169 21.86 -3.57 -3.39
N GLU A 170 21.39 -3.81 -2.17
CA GLU A 170 21.42 -5.10 -1.50
C GLU A 170 20.04 -5.41 -0.92
N PRO A 171 19.35 -6.45 -1.41
CA PRO A 171 18.09 -6.86 -0.84
C PRO A 171 18.27 -7.35 0.60
N SER A 172 17.29 -7.14 1.43
CA SER A 172 17.25 -7.69 2.79
C SER A 172 17.30 -9.23 2.74
N PRO A 173 17.91 -9.89 3.74
CA PRO A 173 18.07 -11.34 3.76
C PRO A 173 16.74 -12.08 3.56
N GLY A 174 16.71 -13.00 2.60
CA GLY A 174 15.52 -13.79 2.23
C GLY A 174 14.59 -13.08 1.24
N LEU A 175 15.02 -11.96 0.66
CA LEU A 175 14.37 -11.33 -0.48
C LEU A 175 15.17 -11.58 -1.75
N ILE A 176 14.50 -11.91 -2.83
CA ILE A 176 15.08 -12.15 -4.15
C ILE A 176 14.63 -11.03 -5.07
N MET A 177 15.57 -10.37 -5.75
CA MET A 177 15.24 -9.34 -6.73
C MET A 177 14.48 -9.96 -7.91
N ASP A 178 13.43 -9.28 -8.33
CA ASP A 178 12.62 -9.61 -9.50
C ASP A 178 12.71 -8.44 -10.50
N ASP A 179 13.55 -8.62 -11.51
CA ASP A 179 13.78 -7.59 -12.53
C ASP A 179 12.52 -7.32 -13.36
N ALA A 180 11.65 -8.32 -13.54
CA ALA A 180 10.41 -8.18 -14.33
C ALA A 180 9.40 -7.27 -13.62
N LEU A 181 9.37 -7.31 -12.29
CA LEU A 181 8.51 -6.46 -11.46
C LEU A 181 9.22 -5.19 -10.98
N SER A 182 10.53 -5.06 -11.27
CA SER A 182 11.38 -3.97 -10.75
C SER A 182 11.30 -3.83 -9.21
N GLY A 183 11.14 -4.95 -8.53
CA GLY A 183 10.96 -5.08 -7.10
C GLY A 183 11.68 -6.30 -6.55
N CYS A 184 11.17 -6.88 -5.51
CA CYS A 184 11.66 -8.15 -4.96
C CYS A 184 10.52 -9.00 -4.41
N ALA A 185 10.76 -10.30 -4.31
CA ALA A 185 9.86 -11.27 -3.74
C ALA A 185 10.47 -11.91 -2.48
N PRO A 186 9.68 -12.20 -1.43
CA PRO A 186 10.17 -12.92 -0.27
C PRO A 186 10.23 -14.42 -0.57
N GLU A 187 11.29 -15.11 -0.13
CA GLU A 187 11.41 -16.57 -0.21
C GLU A 187 10.31 -17.28 0.57
N ASN A 188 9.84 -16.65 1.66
CA ASN A 188 8.82 -17.20 2.53
C ASN A 188 8.24 -16.13 3.46
N LYS A 189 7.18 -16.46 4.20
CA LYS A 189 6.52 -15.59 5.17
C LYS A 189 7.48 -15.02 6.23
N ALA A 190 8.43 -15.80 6.72
CA ALA A 190 9.37 -15.33 7.74
C ALA A 190 10.31 -14.25 7.19
N ALA A 191 10.77 -14.39 5.95
CA ALA A 191 11.54 -13.36 5.25
C ALA A 191 10.73 -12.07 5.06
N LEU A 192 9.46 -12.19 4.68
CA LEU A 192 8.54 -11.06 4.55
C LEU A 192 8.37 -10.28 5.86
N ILE A 193 8.15 -10.99 6.99
CA ILE A 193 8.02 -10.34 8.32
C ILE A 193 9.30 -9.63 8.71
N ARG A 194 10.47 -10.25 8.48
CA ARG A 194 11.78 -9.59 8.74
C ARG A 194 11.96 -8.35 7.88
N ALA A 195 11.64 -8.43 6.59
CA ALA A 195 11.71 -7.28 5.69
C ALA A 195 10.78 -6.14 6.14
N ALA A 196 9.57 -6.47 6.61
CA ALA A 196 8.64 -5.48 7.16
C ALA A 196 9.22 -4.79 8.41
N ALA A 197 9.86 -5.54 9.32
CA ALA A 197 10.50 -4.99 10.50
C ALA A 197 11.69 -4.07 10.14
N LEU A 198 12.52 -4.46 9.18
CA LEU A 198 13.62 -3.63 8.70
C LEU A 198 13.11 -2.35 8.03
N SER A 199 12.06 -2.47 7.21
CA SER A 199 11.48 -1.34 6.46
C SER A 199 10.91 -0.25 7.37
N GLU A 200 10.51 -0.57 8.59
CA GLU A 200 10.04 0.42 9.58
C GLU A 200 11.13 1.48 9.90
N SER A 201 12.39 1.10 9.81
CA SER A 201 13.52 2.00 10.07
C SER A 201 13.92 2.86 8.87
N PHE A 202 13.41 2.57 7.66
CA PHE A 202 13.77 3.31 6.45
C PHE A 202 12.94 4.60 6.36
N LYS A 203 13.62 5.76 6.49
CA LYS A 203 12.97 7.08 6.51
C LYS A 203 12.15 7.42 5.26
N GLU A 204 12.38 6.72 4.15
CA GLU A 204 11.69 6.91 2.87
C GLU A 204 10.53 5.92 2.67
N ALA A 205 10.21 5.11 3.64
CA ALA A 205 9.14 4.10 3.55
C ALA A 205 7.71 4.68 3.45
N GLY A 206 7.57 5.99 3.23
CA GLY A 206 6.27 6.65 3.04
C GLY A 206 5.43 6.74 4.30
N ALA A 207 5.98 6.29 5.42
CA ALA A 207 5.33 6.43 6.71
C ALA A 207 5.81 7.73 7.36
N ASP A 208 5.20 8.85 7.02
CA ASP A 208 5.37 10.11 7.77
C ASP A 208 4.79 10.00 9.19
N GLY A 209 4.64 8.78 9.69
CA GLY A 209 4.09 8.51 11.02
C GLY A 209 2.60 8.85 11.13
N GLU A 210 1.92 9.04 10.01
CA GLU A 210 0.48 9.30 10.01
C GLU A 210 -0.28 8.09 10.52
N GLU A 211 -1.04 8.31 11.59
CA GLU A 211 -1.89 7.29 12.15
C GLU A 211 -3.18 7.17 11.33
N SER A 212 -3.42 5.97 10.79
CA SER A 212 -4.74 5.60 10.29
C SER A 212 -5.61 5.21 11.48
N ARG A 213 -6.79 5.84 11.62
CA ARG A 213 -7.68 5.60 12.76
C ARG A 213 -9.11 5.33 12.33
N TRP A 214 -9.74 4.42 13.05
CA TRP A 214 -11.17 4.16 12.95
C TRP A 214 -11.98 5.36 13.44
N VAL A 215 -13.04 5.70 12.73
CA VAL A 215 -13.91 6.85 13.03
C VAL A 215 -15.28 6.41 13.53
N ARG A 216 -15.94 5.51 12.79
CA ARG A 216 -17.28 5.01 13.09
C ARG A 216 -17.62 3.74 12.33
N ASP A 217 -18.68 3.06 12.77
CA ASP A 217 -19.26 1.95 12.02
C ASP A 217 -19.98 2.48 10.77
N GLY A 218 -19.88 1.76 9.63
CA GLY A 218 -20.51 2.08 8.35
C GLY A 218 -19.85 3.24 7.58
N GLU A 219 -20.40 3.51 6.40
CA GLU A 219 -19.93 4.53 5.45
C GLU A 219 -20.58 5.92 5.67
N LYS A 220 -21.68 5.99 6.41
CA LYS A 220 -22.53 7.20 6.54
C LYS A 220 -22.20 8.01 7.78
#